data_e23b292730c6cfdfb099db5b3bc7303c
#
_entry.id   e23b292730c6cfdfb099db5b3bc7303c
#
_cell.length_a   1.000
_cell.length_b   1.000
_cell.length_c   1.000
_cell.angle_alpha   90.00
_cell.angle_beta   90.00
_cell.angle_gamma   90.00
#
_symmetry.space_group_name_H-M   'P 1'
#
loop_
_entity.id
_entity.type
_entity.pdbx_description
1 polymer ?
#
loop_
_entity_poly.entity_id
_entity_poly.type
_entity_poly.pdbx_seq_one_letter_code
_entity_poly.pdbx_strand_id
1 'polypeptide(L)'
;MAVNTVRVKINGSWVILTKNASTGKYEGTIAAPNITSYNATTGHYYPVTTEVADLAGNVATADDTHETLGNKLKLYVKEITKPTIIFTAPASRAYLASNTPAISFQVRDEANGSGIKISTLQVKVDSGTALTNTSPGVTVTSVTNGFDITYVPQSALSDGSHTVNVNIQDNDGNAAAQASRSFTVDTVPPTLSVTSPAEGTTYKNTASLAVSGTTNDSTSSPVTITIKLNSVDQGIVTVEGNGSFSKSVTLTEGSNSIEVKATDKAGKATTVTRTVILDTLAPVINNITIIPNPVNVGQSYVITVDVSD
;
A
#
# COMPACT_ATOMS: atom_id res chain seq x y z
N MET A 1 16.18 -70.80 12.31
CA MET A 1 15.75 -70.83 10.91
C MET A 1 16.35 -69.61 10.20
N ALA A 2 16.74 -69.76 8.95
CA ALA A 2 17.35 -68.64 8.23
C ALA A 2 16.26 -67.74 7.62
N VAL A 3 16.47 -66.43 7.68
CA VAL A 3 15.61 -65.42 7.02
C VAL A 3 15.80 -65.52 5.52
N ASN A 4 14.71 -65.60 4.76
CA ASN A 4 14.67 -65.68 3.32
C ASN A 4 14.53 -64.27 2.71
N THR A 5 13.53 -63.49 3.11
CA THR A 5 13.22 -62.18 2.56
C THR A 5 12.89 -61.20 3.66
N VAL A 6 13.43 -60.00 3.53
CA VAL A 6 13.00 -58.80 4.32
C VAL A 6 12.58 -57.73 3.35
N ARG A 7 11.38 -57.22 3.46
CA ARG A 7 10.86 -56.13 2.61
C ARG A 7 10.10 -55.09 3.43
N VAL A 8 10.07 -53.90 2.91
CA VAL A 8 9.32 -52.77 3.48
C VAL A 8 8.37 -52.20 2.44
N LYS A 9 7.21 -51.76 2.86
CA LYS A 9 6.24 -51.07 2.04
C LYS A 9 6.14 -49.63 2.53
N ILE A 10 6.36 -48.67 1.59
CA ILE A 10 6.24 -47.24 1.82
C ILE A 10 5.47 -46.64 0.65
N ASN A 11 4.49 -45.80 0.94
CA ASN A 11 3.68 -45.15 -0.10
C ASN A 11 3.16 -46.12 -1.16
N GLY A 12 2.66 -47.31 -0.71
CA GLY A 12 2.08 -48.33 -1.57
C GLY A 12 3.07 -49.27 -2.26
N SER A 13 4.37 -49.01 -2.27
CA SER A 13 5.39 -49.76 -2.96
C SER A 13 6.24 -50.66 -2.03
N TRP A 14 6.46 -51.91 -2.41
CA TRP A 14 7.34 -52.82 -1.69
C TRP A 14 8.78 -52.70 -2.17
N VAL A 15 9.72 -52.67 -1.23
CA VAL A 15 11.17 -52.67 -1.51
C VAL A 15 11.82 -53.80 -0.73
N ILE A 16 12.61 -54.65 -1.39
CA ILE A 16 13.36 -55.76 -0.75
C ILE A 16 14.66 -55.15 -0.19
N LEU A 17 14.95 -55.53 1.06
CA LEU A 17 16.17 -55.13 1.76
C LEU A 17 17.24 -56.22 1.59
N THR A 18 18.51 -55.81 1.45
CA THR A 18 19.66 -56.70 1.28
C THR A 18 20.42 -56.83 2.61
N LYS A 19 20.87 -58.05 2.96
CA LYS A 19 21.65 -58.27 4.16
C LYS A 19 23.05 -57.64 3.99
N ASN A 20 23.36 -56.70 4.87
CA ASN A 20 24.71 -56.14 4.96
C ASN A 20 25.64 -57.13 5.68
N ALA A 21 26.70 -57.55 5.01
CA ALA A 21 27.63 -58.57 5.52
C ALA A 21 28.41 -58.09 6.77
N SER A 22 28.67 -56.78 6.85
CA SER A 22 29.44 -56.18 7.94
C SER A 22 28.61 -55.98 9.20
N THR A 23 27.34 -55.57 9.05
CA THR A 23 26.44 -55.28 10.20
C THR A 23 25.53 -56.44 10.57
N GLY A 24 25.35 -57.40 9.64
CA GLY A 24 24.40 -58.52 9.78
C GLY A 24 22.91 -58.07 9.65
N LYS A 25 22.64 -56.78 9.42
CA LYS A 25 21.30 -56.21 9.32
C LYS A 25 20.82 -56.19 7.86
N TYR A 26 19.50 -56.07 7.63
CA TYR A 26 18.92 -55.86 6.31
C TYR A 26 18.73 -54.36 6.08
N GLU A 27 19.27 -53.87 4.99
CA GLU A 27 19.37 -52.48 4.63
C GLU A 27 18.98 -52.24 3.16
N GLY A 28 18.47 -51.02 2.84
CA GLY A 28 18.19 -50.57 1.49
C GLY A 28 18.04 -49.05 1.44
N THR A 29 18.47 -48.45 0.32
CA THR A 29 18.28 -47.04 0.08
C THR A 29 16.99 -46.87 -0.72
N ILE A 30 16.08 -46.08 -0.25
CA ILE A 30 14.77 -45.82 -0.83
C ILE A 30 14.64 -44.29 -1.02
N ALA A 31 14.23 -43.85 -2.20
CA ALA A 31 13.92 -42.44 -2.42
C ALA A 31 12.68 -42.05 -1.60
N ALA A 32 12.76 -40.91 -0.94
CA ALA A 32 11.60 -40.37 -0.22
C ALA A 32 10.48 -40.04 -1.23
N PRO A 33 9.20 -40.17 -0.79
CA PRO A 33 8.09 -39.63 -1.57
C PRO A 33 8.32 -38.14 -1.93
N ASN A 34 7.86 -37.74 -3.11
CA ASN A 34 8.01 -36.37 -3.64
C ASN A 34 6.94 -35.39 -3.15
N ILE A 35 6.10 -35.81 -2.20
CA ILE A 35 5.07 -35.00 -1.56
C ILE A 35 5.35 -35.02 -0.06
N THR A 36 5.17 -33.89 0.61
CA THR A 36 5.32 -33.79 2.07
C THR A 36 4.35 -34.74 2.77
N SER A 37 4.80 -35.37 3.86
CA SER A 37 3.96 -36.24 4.68
C SER A 37 2.87 -35.47 5.44
N TYR A 38 2.97 -34.17 5.53
CA TYR A 38 1.96 -33.35 6.22
C TYR A 38 0.54 -33.61 5.71
N ASN A 39 0.39 -33.85 4.40
CA ASN A 39 -0.89 -34.16 3.74
C ASN A 39 -1.15 -35.65 3.53
N ALA A 40 -0.25 -36.56 3.96
CA ALA A 40 -0.36 -37.97 3.66
C ALA A 40 -1.38 -38.70 4.57
N THR A 41 -1.35 -38.45 5.87
CA THR A 41 -2.25 -39.06 6.87
C THR A 41 -2.58 -38.07 7.99
N THR A 42 -3.59 -38.39 8.81
CA THR A 42 -3.96 -37.59 9.99
C THR A 42 -2.80 -37.37 10.97
N GLY A 43 -1.79 -38.26 10.98
CA GLY A 43 -0.59 -38.13 11.83
C GLY A 43 0.58 -37.43 11.14
N HIS A 44 0.40 -36.93 9.91
CA HIS A 44 1.44 -36.26 9.14
C HIS A 44 2.70 -37.10 8.85
N TYR A 45 2.50 -38.42 8.57
CA TYR A 45 3.57 -39.34 8.23
C TYR A 45 3.12 -40.31 7.14
N TYR A 46 4.08 -40.98 6.49
CA TYR A 46 3.83 -42.12 5.63
C TYR A 46 3.96 -43.41 6.51
N PRO A 47 2.92 -44.28 6.60
CA PRO A 47 3.02 -45.54 7.29
C PRO A 47 4.01 -46.47 6.57
N VAL A 48 4.86 -47.12 7.35
CA VAL A 48 5.82 -48.13 6.89
C VAL A 48 5.36 -49.47 7.36
N THR A 49 5.23 -50.46 6.47
CA THR A 49 4.98 -51.84 6.82
C THR A 49 6.24 -52.64 6.56
N THR A 50 6.68 -53.43 7.53
CA THR A 50 7.81 -54.35 7.37
C THR A 50 7.31 -55.78 7.36
N GLU A 51 7.83 -56.59 6.47
CA GLU A 51 7.52 -58.03 6.36
C GLU A 51 8.82 -58.80 6.28
N VAL A 52 8.88 -59.88 7.06
CA VAL A 52 10.01 -60.81 7.11
C VAL A 52 9.49 -62.22 6.88
N ALA A 53 10.05 -62.92 5.90
CA ALA A 53 9.75 -64.35 5.65
C ALA A 53 10.96 -65.21 5.92
N ASP A 54 10.76 -66.43 6.51
CA ASP A 54 11.80 -67.46 6.61
C ASP A 54 11.79 -68.40 5.42
N LEU A 55 12.74 -69.35 5.37
CA LEU A 55 12.84 -70.34 4.30
C LEU A 55 11.69 -71.42 4.35
N ALA A 56 10.95 -71.50 5.45
CA ALA A 56 9.79 -72.38 5.60
C ALA A 56 8.49 -71.69 5.14
N GLY A 57 8.54 -70.39 4.79
CA GLY A 57 7.38 -69.62 4.36
C GLY A 57 6.60 -68.95 5.52
N ASN A 58 7.09 -69.01 6.77
CA ASN A 58 6.47 -68.27 7.85
C ASN A 58 6.74 -66.75 7.69
N VAL A 59 5.71 -65.91 7.90
CA VAL A 59 5.76 -64.49 7.72
C VAL A 59 5.47 -63.75 9.03
N ALA A 60 6.33 -62.80 9.34
CA ALA A 60 6.09 -61.82 10.41
C ALA A 60 5.93 -60.43 9.81
N THR A 61 4.95 -59.66 10.27
CA THR A 61 4.66 -58.30 9.83
C THR A 61 4.62 -57.32 11.00
N ALA A 62 5.05 -56.11 10.77
CA ALA A 62 4.87 -54.98 11.67
C ALA A 62 4.58 -53.73 10.87
N ASP A 63 3.67 -52.88 11.35
CA ASP A 63 3.31 -51.58 10.75
C ASP A 63 3.26 -50.50 11.83
N ASP A 64 2.79 -49.30 11.44
CA ASP A 64 2.70 -48.13 12.30
C ASP A 64 1.72 -48.29 13.48
N THR A 65 0.92 -49.34 13.53
CA THR A 65 0.03 -49.70 14.65
C THR A 65 0.66 -50.65 15.62
N HIS A 66 1.82 -51.25 15.33
CA HIS A 66 2.50 -52.23 16.17
C HIS A 66 2.83 -51.65 17.55
N GLU A 67 2.48 -52.33 18.63
CA GLU A 67 2.56 -51.88 20.00
C GLU A 67 3.93 -51.27 20.38
N THR A 68 5.04 -51.92 20.01
CA THR A 68 6.40 -51.50 20.38
C THR A 68 7.20 -50.87 19.23
N LEU A 69 6.87 -51.20 17.99
CA LEU A 69 7.61 -50.75 16.78
C LEU A 69 6.89 -49.66 16.04
N GLY A 70 5.58 -49.42 16.23
CA GLY A 70 4.75 -48.55 15.42
C GLY A 70 5.31 -47.14 15.29
N ASN A 71 5.88 -46.56 16.36
CA ASN A 71 6.50 -45.23 16.29
C ASN A 71 7.78 -45.17 15.42
N LYS A 72 8.45 -46.30 15.18
CA LYS A 72 9.63 -46.43 14.32
C LYS A 72 9.25 -46.71 12.86
N LEU A 73 7.98 -47.03 12.62
CA LEU A 73 7.42 -47.36 11.31
C LEU A 73 6.60 -46.16 10.73
N LYS A 74 7.01 -44.94 11.10
CA LYS A 74 6.45 -43.66 10.63
C LYS A 74 7.54 -42.88 9.92
N LEU A 75 7.41 -42.70 8.60
CA LEU A 75 8.33 -41.89 7.83
C LEU A 75 7.80 -40.45 7.70
N TYR A 76 8.56 -39.49 8.21
CA TYR A 76 8.26 -38.07 8.07
C TYR A 76 9.05 -37.52 6.91
N VAL A 77 8.33 -37.05 5.90
CA VAL A 77 8.90 -36.37 4.72
C VAL A 77 8.49 -34.91 4.81
N LYS A 78 9.48 -34.02 4.81
CA LYS A 78 9.27 -32.58 4.83
C LYS A 78 9.62 -31.98 3.50
N GLU A 79 8.85 -30.97 3.11
CA GLU A 79 9.24 -30.08 2.03
C GLU A 79 10.31 -29.09 2.49
N ILE A 80 10.93 -28.41 1.52
CA ILE A 80 11.96 -27.39 1.76
C ILE A 80 11.61 -26.07 1.06
N THR A 81 10.51 -26.03 0.32
CA THR A 81 10.01 -24.82 -0.36
C THR A 81 9.47 -23.87 0.71
N LYS A 82 9.72 -22.61 0.52
CA LYS A 82 9.28 -21.56 1.44
C LYS A 82 8.02 -20.91 0.94
N PRO A 83 7.06 -20.56 1.81
CA PRO A 83 5.91 -19.77 1.43
C PRO A 83 6.30 -18.42 0.85
N THR A 84 5.42 -17.85 0.05
CA THR A 84 5.58 -16.52 -0.55
C THR A 84 4.61 -15.53 0.09
N ILE A 85 5.05 -14.26 0.21
CA ILE A 85 4.24 -13.14 0.72
C ILE A 85 4.24 -12.04 -0.34
N ILE A 86 3.05 -11.60 -0.78
CA ILE A 86 2.89 -10.57 -1.80
C ILE A 86 1.92 -9.51 -1.30
N PHE A 87 2.40 -8.27 -1.12
CA PHE A 87 1.53 -7.14 -0.78
C PHE A 87 0.67 -6.73 -1.97
N THR A 88 -0.63 -6.57 -1.74
CA THR A 88 -1.62 -6.08 -2.72
C THR A 88 -2.03 -4.64 -2.45
N ALA A 89 -2.03 -4.19 -1.19
CA ALA A 89 -2.29 -2.80 -0.80
C ALA A 89 -1.55 -2.46 0.51
N PRO A 90 -1.15 -1.20 0.71
CA PRO A 90 -1.09 -0.14 -0.29
C PRO A 90 0.02 -0.39 -1.33
N ALA A 91 0.03 0.36 -2.42
CA ALA A 91 1.16 0.34 -3.36
C ALA A 91 2.45 0.78 -2.64
N SER A 92 3.61 0.31 -3.11
CA SER A 92 4.89 0.69 -2.50
C SER A 92 5.10 2.20 -2.61
N ARG A 93 5.47 2.83 -1.48
CA ARG A 93 5.70 4.27 -1.36
C ARG A 93 4.46 5.13 -1.68
N ALA A 94 3.24 4.57 -1.55
CA ALA A 94 2.01 5.32 -1.70
C ALA A 94 1.89 6.41 -0.64
N TYR A 95 1.24 7.52 -0.99
CA TYR A 95 0.78 8.55 -0.07
C TYR A 95 -0.72 8.33 0.18
N LEU A 96 -1.13 8.35 1.43
CA LEU A 96 -2.47 7.94 1.85
C LEU A 96 -3.11 9.03 2.71
N ALA A 97 -4.28 9.49 2.30
CA ALA A 97 -5.06 10.48 3.05
C ALA A 97 -5.76 9.89 4.29
N SER A 98 -5.80 8.57 4.43
CA SER A 98 -6.37 7.88 5.59
C SER A 98 -5.28 7.49 6.57
N ASN A 99 -5.51 7.76 7.85
CA ASN A 99 -4.61 7.34 8.94
C ASN A 99 -4.92 5.92 9.48
N THR A 100 -5.91 5.24 8.92
CA THR A 100 -6.21 3.82 9.18
C THR A 100 -6.33 3.05 7.86
N PRO A 101 -5.25 3.05 7.02
CA PRO A 101 -5.31 2.43 5.71
C PRO A 101 -5.43 0.90 5.83
N ALA A 102 -6.18 0.29 4.91
CA ALA A 102 -6.19 -1.16 4.77
C ALA A 102 -4.84 -1.64 4.19
N ILE A 103 -4.19 -2.57 4.89
CA ILE A 103 -2.94 -3.21 4.48
C ILE A 103 -3.27 -4.64 4.10
N SER A 104 -3.17 -4.95 2.81
CA SER A 104 -3.56 -6.25 2.27
C SER A 104 -2.39 -6.97 1.63
N PHE A 105 -2.30 -8.27 1.85
CA PHE A 105 -1.28 -9.12 1.28
C PHE A 105 -1.77 -10.55 1.15
N GLN A 106 -1.12 -11.30 0.29
CA GLN A 106 -1.38 -12.71 0.02
C GLN A 106 -0.23 -13.53 0.58
N VAL A 107 -0.55 -14.66 1.19
CA VAL A 107 0.42 -15.68 1.56
C VAL A 107 0.06 -16.97 0.84
N ARG A 108 1.04 -17.58 0.16
CA ARG A 108 0.83 -18.77 -0.66
C ARG A 108 1.94 -19.78 -0.43
N ASP A 109 1.53 -21.03 -0.42
CA ASP A 109 2.42 -22.18 -0.48
C ASP A 109 2.33 -22.82 -1.88
N GLU A 110 3.23 -23.70 -2.22
CA GLU A 110 3.14 -24.42 -3.50
C GLU A 110 2.02 -25.46 -3.50
N ALA A 111 1.65 -25.91 -4.68
CA ALA A 111 0.70 -27.01 -4.81
C ALA A 111 1.28 -28.31 -4.22
N ASN A 112 0.52 -28.99 -3.38
CA ASN A 112 0.92 -30.17 -2.62
C ASN A 112 2.01 -29.94 -1.55
N GLY A 113 2.30 -28.68 -1.21
CA GLY A 113 3.10 -28.32 -0.05
C GLY A 113 2.40 -28.63 1.27
N SER A 114 3.05 -28.34 2.39
CA SER A 114 2.49 -28.57 3.73
C SER A 114 1.38 -27.59 4.08
N GLY A 115 1.25 -26.52 3.30
CA GLY A 115 0.30 -25.43 3.50
C GLY A 115 0.75 -24.43 4.57
N ILE A 116 0.14 -23.26 4.54
CA ILE A 116 0.47 -22.14 5.44
C ILE A 116 0.06 -22.44 6.88
N LYS A 117 0.99 -22.33 7.81
CA LYS A 117 0.73 -22.36 9.25
C LYS A 117 0.30 -20.98 9.75
N ILE A 118 -0.97 -20.67 9.57
CA ILE A 118 -1.50 -19.30 9.81
C ILE A 118 -1.28 -18.82 11.26
N SER A 119 -1.16 -19.72 12.24
CA SER A 119 -0.85 -19.37 13.63
C SER A 119 0.54 -18.74 13.83
N THR A 120 1.42 -18.83 12.83
CA THR A 120 2.76 -18.23 12.85
C THR A 120 2.81 -16.84 12.23
N LEU A 121 1.66 -16.32 11.73
CA LEU A 121 1.57 -14.99 11.14
C LEU A 121 2.05 -13.93 12.14
N GLN A 122 2.94 -13.07 11.66
CA GLN A 122 3.36 -11.87 12.35
C GLN A 122 3.27 -10.69 11.38
N VAL A 123 2.43 -9.71 11.70
CA VAL A 123 2.33 -8.43 11.00
C VAL A 123 2.82 -7.34 11.96
N LYS A 124 3.81 -6.58 11.58
CA LYS A 124 4.40 -5.53 12.41
C LYS A 124 4.41 -4.21 11.66
N VAL A 125 3.77 -3.19 12.22
CA VAL A 125 3.82 -1.83 11.71
C VAL A 125 4.89 -1.08 12.51
N ASP A 126 5.88 -0.55 11.83
CA ASP A 126 7.04 0.15 12.39
C ASP A 126 7.71 -0.65 13.52
N SER A 127 7.92 -0.02 14.68
CA SER A 127 8.45 -0.65 15.89
C SER A 127 7.36 -1.23 16.80
N GLY A 128 6.07 -1.22 16.38
CA GLY A 128 4.95 -1.68 17.18
C GLY A 128 5.00 -3.18 17.54
N THR A 129 4.04 -3.63 18.34
CA THR A 129 3.88 -5.06 18.69
C THR A 129 3.49 -5.86 17.46
N ALA A 130 4.05 -7.07 17.31
CA ALA A 130 3.65 -7.98 16.25
C ALA A 130 2.19 -8.45 16.45
N LEU A 131 1.39 -8.33 15.40
CA LEU A 131 0.01 -8.80 15.33
C LEU A 131 0.00 -10.22 14.78
N THR A 132 -0.98 -11.01 15.22
CA THR A 132 -1.21 -12.39 14.79
C THR A 132 -2.50 -12.49 13.97
N ASN A 133 -2.80 -13.70 13.47
CA ASN A 133 -4.04 -13.98 12.74
C ASN A 133 -5.33 -13.74 13.54
N THR A 134 -5.24 -13.65 14.87
CA THR A 134 -6.38 -13.40 15.77
C THR A 134 -6.40 -12.00 16.37
N SER A 135 -5.44 -11.15 16.00
CA SER A 135 -5.37 -9.78 16.50
C SER A 135 -6.51 -8.90 15.95
N PRO A 136 -7.02 -7.94 16.75
CA PRO A 136 -8.02 -7.00 16.26
C PRO A 136 -7.58 -6.28 14.97
N GLY A 137 -8.51 -6.15 14.03
CA GLY A 137 -8.25 -5.53 12.74
C GLY A 137 -7.60 -6.46 11.70
N VAL A 138 -7.18 -7.67 12.07
CA VAL A 138 -6.68 -8.67 11.12
C VAL A 138 -7.82 -9.56 10.66
N THR A 139 -8.05 -9.60 9.35
CA THR A 139 -8.99 -10.49 8.68
C THR A 139 -8.22 -11.49 7.83
N VAL A 140 -8.55 -12.77 7.96
CA VAL A 140 -7.91 -13.89 7.25
C VAL A 140 -8.96 -14.61 6.43
N THR A 141 -8.77 -14.69 5.13
CA THR A 141 -9.65 -15.41 4.20
C THR A 141 -8.88 -16.58 3.58
N SER A 142 -9.39 -17.80 3.75
CA SER A 142 -8.79 -18.99 3.16
C SER A 142 -9.04 -19.01 1.64
N VAL A 143 -8.00 -19.36 0.90
CA VAL A 143 -8.02 -19.52 -0.56
C VAL A 143 -7.17 -20.73 -0.96
N THR A 144 -7.19 -21.10 -2.22
CA THR A 144 -6.33 -22.19 -2.71
C THR A 144 -4.87 -21.93 -2.42
N ASN A 145 -4.22 -22.88 -1.77
CA ASN A 145 -2.81 -22.87 -1.36
C ASN A 145 -2.41 -21.71 -0.45
N GLY A 146 -3.33 -21.19 0.38
CA GLY A 146 -2.96 -20.16 1.35
C GLY A 146 -4.09 -19.27 1.82
N PHE A 147 -3.76 -17.98 2.04
CA PHE A 147 -4.69 -17.00 2.61
C PHE A 147 -4.51 -15.63 1.96
N ASP A 148 -5.62 -14.90 1.85
CA ASP A 148 -5.65 -13.46 1.65
C ASP A 148 -5.86 -12.80 3.01
N ILE A 149 -5.00 -11.84 3.35
CA ILE A 149 -4.98 -11.22 4.67
C ILE A 149 -5.09 -9.71 4.51
N THR A 150 -5.95 -9.10 5.33
CA THR A 150 -6.08 -7.65 5.43
C THR A 150 -5.97 -7.24 6.89
N TYR A 151 -5.12 -6.25 7.15
CA TYR A 151 -5.03 -5.57 8.43
C TYR A 151 -5.48 -4.12 8.29
N VAL A 152 -6.38 -3.69 9.18
CA VAL A 152 -6.81 -2.30 9.33
C VAL A 152 -6.37 -1.83 10.72
N PRO A 153 -5.50 -0.79 10.82
CA PRO A 153 -5.07 -0.26 12.10
C PRO A 153 -6.26 0.15 12.98
N GLN A 154 -6.26 -0.30 14.23
CA GLN A 154 -7.33 0.01 15.20
C GLN A 154 -7.13 1.37 15.88
N SER A 155 -5.97 1.97 15.70
CA SER A 155 -5.64 3.32 16.10
C SER A 155 -5.07 4.07 14.91
N ALA A 156 -5.32 5.37 14.85
CA ALA A 156 -4.76 6.22 13.80
C ALA A 156 -3.24 6.17 13.80
N LEU A 157 -2.65 5.96 12.64
CA LEU A 157 -1.23 6.16 12.39
C LEU A 157 -0.95 7.67 12.35
N SER A 158 0.23 8.09 12.78
CA SER A 158 0.67 9.49 12.66
C SER A 158 0.91 9.86 11.20
N ASP A 159 0.91 11.14 10.89
CA ASP A 159 1.43 11.58 9.60
C ASP A 159 2.92 11.29 9.51
N GLY A 160 3.38 10.84 8.34
CA GLY A 160 4.75 10.45 8.09
C GLY A 160 4.90 9.07 7.43
N SER A 161 6.14 8.59 7.35
CA SER A 161 6.48 7.31 6.72
C SER A 161 6.24 6.15 7.67
N HIS A 162 5.61 5.11 7.16
CA HIS A 162 5.35 3.84 7.85
C HIS A 162 5.90 2.67 7.08
N THR A 163 6.27 1.61 7.79
CA THR A 163 6.73 0.35 7.22
C THR A 163 6.01 -0.82 7.86
N VAL A 164 5.47 -1.71 7.05
CA VAL A 164 4.86 -2.97 7.48
C VAL A 164 5.79 -4.11 7.13
N ASN A 165 6.07 -4.96 8.10
CA ASN A 165 6.84 -6.20 7.93
C ASN A 165 5.92 -7.40 8.20
N VAL A 166 6.01 -8.41 7.35
CA VAL A 166 5.22 -9.64 7.48
C VAL A 166 6.14 -10.84 7.48
N ASN A 167 5.93 -11.76 8.43
CA ASN A 167 6.57 -13.07 8.51
C ASN A 167 5.51 -14.15 8.65
N ILE A 168 5.78 -15.33 8.09
CA ILE A 168 4.93 -16.50 8.21
C ILE A 168 5.75 -17.77 7.93
N GLN A 169 5.26 -18.93 8.37
CA GLN A 169 5.83 -20.24 8.08
C GLN A 169 4.77 -21.15 7.48
N ASP A 170 5.23 -22.21 6.80
CA ASP A 170 4.40 -23.36 6.48
C ASP A 170 4.29 -24.34 7.66
N ASN A 171 3.56 -25.43 7.45
CA ASN A 171 3.38 -26.45 8.50
C ASN A 171 4.61 -27.34 8.70
N ASP A 172 5.53 -27.44 7.74
CA ASP A 172 6.81 -28.14 7.86
C ASP A 172 7.90 -27.29 8.51
N GLY A 173 7.62 -25.98 8.72
CA GLY A 173 8.46 -25.05 9.45
C GLY A 173 9.39 -24.21 8.57
N ASN A 174 9.20 -24.20 7.23
CA ASN A 174 9.96 -23.33 6.36
C ASN A 174 9.42 -21.89 6.49
N ALA A 175 10.31 -20.97 6.84
CA ALA A 175 9.96 -19.56 6.98
C ALA A 175 10.00 -18.84 5.64
N ALA A 176 8.94 -18.10 5.30
CA ALA A 176 8.94 -17.17 4.19
C ALA A 176 10.07 -16.14 4.33
N ALA A 177 10.58 -15.64 3.21
CA ALA A 177 11.38 -14.42 3.25
C ALA A 177 10.51 -13.28 3.81
N GLN A 178 11.04 -12.51 4.76
CA GLN A 178 10.32 -11.36 5.30
C GLN A 178 9.91 -10.41 4.17
N ALA A 179 8.63 -10.13 4.07
CA ALA A 179 8.11 -9.12 3.16
C ALA A 179 7.96 -7.78 3.89
N SER A 180 8.32 -6.70 3.19
CA SER A 180 8.24 -5.33 3.71
C SER A 180 7.53 -4.42 2.73
N ARG A 181 6.71 -3.49 3.25
CA ARG A 181 5.99 -2.48 2.48
C ARG A 181 6.04 -1.14 3.19
N SER A 182 6.52 -0.10 2.49
CA SER A 182 6.50 1.28 2.98
C SER A 182 5.40 2.09 2.30
N PHE A 183 4.82 3.04 3.05
CA PHE A 183 3.86 4.04 2.60
C PHE A 183 3.95 5.28 3.50
N THR A 184 3.35 6.38 3.09
CA THR A 184 3.28 7.63 3.87
C THR A 184 1.82 7.95 4.16
N VAL A 185 1.49 8.23 5.40
CA VAL A 185 0.20 8.79 5.81
C VAL A 185 0.33 10.30 5.82
N ASP A 186 -0.65 10.99 5.23
CA ASP A 186 -0.75 12.44 5.28
C ASP A 186 -2.21 12.87 5.33
N THR A 187 -2.61 13.37 6.47
CA THR A 187 -3.99 13.81 6.74
C THR A 187 -4.15 15.33 6.66
N VAL A 188 -3.06 16.07 6.51
CA VAL A 188 -3.03 17.54 6.52
C VAL A 188 -3.01 18.07 5.07
N PRO A 189 -3.93 18.96 4.69
CA PRO A 189 -3.86 19.61 3.37
C PRO A 189 -2.64 20.53 3.25
N PRO A 190 -2.14 20.76 2.04
CA PRO A 190 -1.04 21.70 1.80
C PRO A 190 -1.43 23.12 2.19
N THR A 191 -0.48 23.90 2.64
CA THR A 191 -0.64 25.35 2.81
C THR A 191 -0.72 26.02 1.44
N LEU A 192 -1.53 27.08 1.33
CA LEU A 192 -1.65 27.89 0.11
C LEU A 192 -1.81 29.34 0.47
N SER A 193 -0.91 30.19 -0.02
CA SER A 193 -0.98 31.65 0.07
C SER A 193 -0.96 32.25 -1.33
N VAL A 194 -2.03 32.91 -1.73
CA VAL A 194 -2.12 33.65 -3.00
C VAL A 194 -1.80 35.11 -2.75
N THR A 195 -0.69 35.60 -3.30
CA THR A 195 -0.20 36.97 -3.13
C THR A 195 -0.69 37.92 -4.24
N SER A 196 -0.96 37.38 -5.43
CA SER A 196 -1.57 38.11 -6.55
C SER A 196 -2.62 37.20 -7.21
N PRO A 197 -3.84 37.73 -7.46
CA PRO A 197 -4.37 39.01 -6.96
C PRO A 197 -4.51 39.04 -5.45
N ALA A 198 -4.50 40.27 -4.90
CA ALA A 198 -4.67 40.46 -3.45
C ALA A 198 -6.03 39.94 -2.96
N GLU A 199 -6.18 39.80 -1.65
CA GLU A 199 -7.46 39.43 -1.04
C GLU A 199 -8.51 40.51 -1.25
N GLY A 200 -9.77 40.10 -1.38
CA GLY A 200 -10.88 40.94 -1.71
C GLY A 200 -11.07 41.12 -3.21
N THR A 201 -11.85 42.15 -3.63
CA THR A 201 -12.06 42.48 -5.02
C THR A 201 -10.95 43.43 -5.52
N THR A 202 -10.28 43.03 -6.59
CA THR A 202 -9.21 43.80 -7.23
C THR A 202 -9.70 44.36 -8.55
N TYR A 203 -9.37 45.64 -8.86
CA TYR A 203 -9.69 46.29 -10.13
C TYR A 203 -8.43 46.38 -10.99
N LYS A 204 -8.57 46.13 -12.27
CA LYS A 204 -7.50 46.16 -13.28
C LYS A 204 -7.96 46.91 -14.53
N ASN A 205 -7.05 47.59 -15.16
CA ASN A 205 -7.23 48.26 -16.47
C ASN A 205 -6.46 47.58 -17.60
N THR A 206 -5.88 46.40 -17.32
CA THR A 206 -5.13 45.58 -18.27
C THR A 206 -5.54 44.16 -18.17
N ALA A 207 -5.77 43.48 -19.28
CA ALA A 207 -6.26 42.12 -19.33
C ALA A 207 -5.24 41.10 -18.80
N SER A 208 -3.93 41.36 -18.89
CA SER A 208 -2.91 40.43 -18.40
C SER A 208 -2.76 40.54 -16.90
N LEU A 209 -2.88 39.38 -16.20
CA LEU A 209 -2.70 39.29 -14.77
C LEU A 209 -1.78 38.10 -14.42
N ALA A 210 -0.74 38.38 -13.64
CA ALA A 210 0.05 37.31 -13.03
C ALA A 210 -0.66 36.81 -11.73
N VAL A 211 -1.06 35.54 -11.72
CA VAL A 211 -1.54 34.86 -10.52
C VAL A 211 -0.34 34.19 -9.85
N SER A 212 -0.02 34.59 -8.61
CA SER A 212 1.19 34.15 -7.92
C SER A 212 0.95 33.89 -6.45
N GLY A 213 1.82 33.08 -5.87
CA GLY A 213 1.74 32.72 -4.46
C GLY A 213 2.79 31.73 -4.04
N THR A 214 2.56 31.12 -2.86
CA THR A 214 3.40 30.07 -2.31
C THR A 214 2.54 28.93 -1.78
N THR A 215 3.08 27.72 -1.88
CA THR A 215 2.50 26.51 -1.29
C THR A 215 3.58 25.68 -0.63
N ASN A 216 3.23 24.91 0.39
CA ASN A 216 4.14 23.98 1.02
C ASN A 216 3.36 22.81 1.64
N ASP A 217 4.00 21.64 1.59
CA ASP A 217 3.61 20.46 2.34
C ASP A 217 4.86 19.75 2.83
N SER A 218 4.94 19.48 4.13
CA SER A 218 6.12 18.86 4.74
C SER A 218 6.14 17.34 4.62
N THR A 219 4.98 16.72 4.39
CA THR A 219 4.79 15.26 4.44
C THR A 219 4.66 14.65 3.05
N SER A 220 3.90 15.28 2.16
CA SER A 220 3.56 14.74 0.83
C SER A 220 3.93 15.67 -0.34
N SER A 221 5.08 16.30 -0.26
CA SER A 221 5.69 17.10 -1.36
C SER A 221 6.07 16.23 -2.58
N PRO A 222 6.14 16.80 -3.81
CA PRO A 222 5.75 18.16 -4.18
C PRO A 222 4.25 18.35 -4.28
N VAL A 223 3.80 19.60 -4.00
CA VAL A 223 2.42 20.04 -4.18
C VAL A 223 2.19 20.43 -5.64
N THR A 224 1.02 20.10 -6.18
CA THR A 224 0.56 20.55 -7.50
C THR A 224 -0.36 21.76 -7.36
N ILE A 225 -0.18 22.76 -8.23
CA ILE A 225 -1.08 23.92 -8.32
C ILE A 225 -1.91 23.81 -9.60
N THR A 226 -3.22 24.01 -9.46
CA THR A 226 -4.13 24.27 -10.59
C THR A 226 -4.74 25.65 -10.44
N ILE A 227 -4.85 26.38 -11.56
CA ILE A 227 -5.49 27.69 -11.63
C ILE A 227 -6.63 27.61 -12.63
N LYS A 228 -7.83 28.04 -12.21
CA LYS A 228 -8.97 28.22 -13.11
C LYS A 228 -9.36 29.67 -13.17
N LEU A 229 -9.59 30.18 -14.38
CA LEU A 229 -10.19 31.45 -14.63
C LEU A 229 -11.60 31.24 -15.17
N ASN A 230 -12.61 31.79 -14.48
CA ASN A 230 -14.02 31.62 -14.83
C ASN A 230 -14.37 30.14 -15.07
N SER A 231 -13.88 29.23 -14.18
CA SER A 231 -14.02 27.77 -14.22
C SER A 231 -13.22 27.06 -15.33
N VAL A 232 -12.48 27.79 -16.17
CA VAL A 232 -11.64 27.22 -17.24
C VAL A 232 -10.22 27.02 -16.71
N ASP A 233 -9.71 25.78 -16.83
CA ASP A 233 -8.32 25.42 -16.44
C ASP A 233 -7.30 26.17 -17.29
N GLN A 234 -6.32 26.77 -16.64
CA GLN A 234 -5.26 27.57 -17.29
C GLN A 234 -4.01 26.74 -17.62
N GLY A 235 -4.08 25.42 -17.49
CA GLY A 235 -3.00 24.48 -17.80
C GLY A 235 -1.92 24.42 -16.73
N ILE A 236 -0.76 23.88 -17.10
CA ILE A 236 0.34 23.56 -16.18
C ILE A 236 0.83 24.81 -15.44
N VAL A 237 0.96 24.69 -14.11
CA VAL A 237 1.58 25.68 -13.23
C VAL A 237 2.83 25.05 -12.61
N THR A 238 3.99 25.67 -12.85
CA THR A 238 5.25 25.22 -12.23
C THR A 238 5.32 25.72 -10.80
N VAL A 239 5.62 24.81 -9.86
CA VAL A 239 5.95 25.12 -8.47
C VAL A 239 7.46 24.99 -8.31
N GLU A 240 8.11 26.07 -7.91
CA GLU A 240 9.56 26.11 -7.70
C GLU A 240 9.97 25.35 -6.44
N GLY A 241 11.24 25.02 -6.29
CA GLY A 241 11.74 24.26 -5.14
C GLY A 241 11.54 24.93 -3.77
N ASN A 242 11.29 26.25 -3.75
CA ASN A 242 10.93 27.04 -2.56
C ASN A 242 9.41 27.13 -2.34
N GLY A 243 8.61 26.44 -3.13
CA GLY A 243 7.15 26.44 -3.07
C GLY A 243 6.48 27.63 -3.78
N SER A 244 7.23 28.54 -4.40
CA SER A 244 6.62 29.68 -5.15
C SER A 244 6.04 29.21 -6.48
N PHE A 245 4.98 29.89 -6.92
CA PHE A 245 4.38 29.69 -8.24
C PHE A 245 3.94 31.00 -8.86
N SER A 246 3.91 31.06 -10.17
CA SER A 246 3.37 32.17 -10.93
C SER A 246 2.85 31.71 -12.31
N LYS A 247 1.67 32.22 -12.71
CA LYS A 247 1.04 31.93 -13.99
C LYS A 247 0.34 33.19 -14.50
N SER A 248 0.63 33.58 -15.72
CA SER A 248 -0.10 34.65 -16.40
C SER A 248 -1.44 34.13 -16.92
N VAL A 249 -2.51 34.86 -16.68
CA VAL A 249 -3.87 34.62 -17.21
C VAL A 249 -4.37 35.86 -17.95
N THR A 250 -5.33 35.69 -18.87
CA THR A 250 -5.94 36.80 -19.64
C THR A 250 -7.38 36.97 -19.17
N LEU A 251 -7.63 38.10 -18.49
CA LEU A 251 -8.95 38.49 -18.00
C LEU A 251 -9.88 38.85 -19.14
N THR A 252 -11.18 38.68 -18.95
CA THR A 252 -12.25 39.22 -19.78
C THR A 252 -12.83 40.49 -19.15
N GLU A 253 -13.40 41.38 -19.92
CA GLU A 253 -14.04 42.59 -19.41
C GLU A 253 -15.11 42.27 -18.38
N GLY A 254 -15.15 43.02 -17.28
CA GLY A 254 -16.02 42.81 -16.15
C GLY A 254 -15.44 41.85 -15.10
N SER A 255 -16.30 41.14 -14.40
CA SER A 255 -15.93 40.28 -13.24
C SER A 255 -15.30 38.96 -13.69
N ASN A 256 -14.14 38.65 -13.11
CA ASN A 256 -13.41 37.40 -13.32
C ASN A 256 -13.22 36.68 -11.97
N SER A 257 -13.55 35.40 -11.92
CA SER A 257 -13.29 34.51 -10.79
C SER A 257 -12.01 33.70 -11.03
N ILE A 258 -11.06 33.76 -10.10
CA ILE A 258 -9.80 33.03 -10.16
C ILE A 258 -9.80 32.04 -9.01
N GLU A 259 -9.83 30.75 -9.30
CA GLU A 259 -9.67 29.65 -8.35
C GLU A 259 -8.23 29.13 -8.42
N VAL A 260 -7.53 29.14 -7.30
CA VAL A 260 -6.21 28.53 -7.12
C VAL A 260 -6.35 27.36 -6.16
N LYS A 261 -5.98 26.15 -6.59
CA LYS A 261 -6.04 24.93 -5.78
C LYS A 261 -4.66 24.31 -5.68
N ALA A 262 -4.20 24.10 -4.46
CA ALA A 262 -3.02 23.32 -4.12
C ALA A 262 -3.45 21.89 -3.76
N THR A 263 -2.80 20.87 -4.35
CA THR A 263 -3.09 19.46 -4.06
C THR A 263 -1.78 18.74 -3.80
N ASP A 264 -1.71 18.01 -2.68
CA ASP A 264 -0.56 17.18 -2.30
C ASP A 264 -0.60 15.78 -2.95
N LYS A 265 0.41 14.93 -2.64
CA LYS A 265 0.48 13.56 -3.16
C LYS A 265 -0.52 12.61 -2.51
N ALA A 266 -1.03 12.91 -1.32
CA ALA A 266 -2.08 12.14 -0.67
C ALA A 266 -3.49 12.47 -1.20
N GLY A 267 -3.60 13.52 -2.06
CA GLY A 267 -4.85 14.00 -2.64
C GLY A 267 -5.60 15.00 -1.76
N LYS A 268 -4.99 15.47 -0.65
CA LYS A 268 -5.56 16.57 0.15
C LYS A 268 -5.38 17.88 -0.58
N ALA A 269 -6.28 18.83 -0.39
CA ALA A 269 -6.23 20.07 -1.13
C ALA A 269 -6.70 21.27 -0.32
N THR A 270 -6.07 22.42 -0.61
CA THR A 270 -6.48 23.75 -0.17
C THR A 270 -6.84 24.60 -1.38
N THR A 271 -7.93 25.33 -1.32
CA THR A 271 -8.43 26.17 -2.41
C THR A 271 -8.61 27.61 -1.92
N VAL A 272 -8.17 28.56 -2.75
CA VAL A 272 -8.35 30.01 -2.58
C VAL A 272 -9.01 30.57 -3.82
N THR A 273 -10.07 31.36 -3.64
CA THR A 273 -10.76 32.08 -4.72
C THR A 273 -10.53 33.57 -4.59
N ARG A 274 -10.32 34.25 -5.71
CA ARG A 274 -10.16 35.72 -5.84
C ARG A 274 -11.07 36.26 -6.92
N THR A 275 -11.56 37.49 -6.74
CA THR A 275 -12.35 38.21 -7.75
C THR A 275 -11.54 39.37 -8.28
N VAL A 276 -11.47 39.48 -9.60
CA VAL A 276 -10.81 40.58 -10.30
C VAL A 276 -11.78 41.17 -11.31
N ILE A 277 -11.99 42.50 -11.25
CA ILE A 277 -12.81 43.22 -12.20
C ILE A 277 -11.83 43.89 -13.20
N LEU A 278 -11.96 43.52 -14.48
CA LEU A 278 -11.31 44.19 -15.56
C LEU A 278 -12.22 45.31 -16.09
N ASP A 279 -11.73 46.52 -16.09
CA ASP A 279 -12.37 47.66 -16.70
C ASP A 279 -11.31 48.43 -17.51
N THR A 280 -11.44 48.37 -18.83
CA THR A 280 -10.49 48.98 -19.75
C THR A 280 -11.01 50.29 -20.33
N LEU A 281 -12.24 50.68 -19.94
CA LEU A 281 -12.84 51.93 -20.36
C LEU A 281 -12.42 53.07 -19.46
N ALA A 282 -12.17 54.23 -20.06
CA ALA A 282 -11.90 55.45 -19.30
C ALA A 282 -13.20 56.20 -19.05
N PRO A 283 -13.38 56.79 -17.86
CA PRO A 283 -14.53 57.67 -17.62
C PRO A 283 -14.59 58.85 -18.57
N VAL A 284 -15.80 59.26 -18.90
CA VAL A 284 -16.07 60.39 -19.83
C VAL A 284 -16.45 61.62 -19.03
N ILE A 285 -15.82 62.77 -19.37
CA ILE A 285 -16.23 64.08 -18.85
C ILE A 285 -17.33 64.60 -19.76
N ASN A 286 -18.56 64.63 -19.24
CA ASN A 286 -19.75 65.04 -20.01
C ASN A 286 -19.91 66.56 -20.04
N ASN A 287 -19.61 67.28 -18.90
CA ASN A 287 -19.78 68.72 -18.83
C ASN A 287 -18.87 69.30 -17.74
N ILE A 288 -18.46 70.56 -17.97
CA ILE A 288 -17.76 71.36 -16.95
C ILE A 288 -18.41 72.74 -16.91
N THR A 289 -18.76 73.20 -15.73
CA THR A 289 -19.28 74.56 -15.49
C THR A 289 -18.45 75.32 -14.49
N ILE A 290 -18.25 76.62 -14.69
CA ILE A 290 -17.56 77.46 -13.73
C ILE A 290 -18.49 78.65 -13.47
N ILE A 291 -18.91 78.85 -12.24
CA ILE A 291 -19.91 79.84 -11.87
C ILE A 291 -19.47 80.60 -10.62
N PRO A 292 -19.42 81.92 -10.64
CA PRO A 292 -19.56 82.80 -11.80
C PRO A 292 -18.30 82.80 -12.70
N ASN A 293 -18.50 83.05 -14.01
CA ASN A 293 -17.43 83.21 -14.92
C ASN A 293 -17.81 84.33 -15.92
N PRO A 294 -17.16 85.50 -15.89
CA PRO A 294 -15.96 85.89 -15.11
C PRO A 294 -16.23 86.10 -13.61
N VAL A 295 -15.16 85.92 -12.78
CA VAL A 295 -15.15 86.13 -11.32
C VAL A 295 -14.17 87.29 -11.02
N ASN A 296 -14.48 88.13 -10.04
CA ASN A 296 -13.61 89.25 -9.63
C ASN A 296 -12.44 88.69 -8.73
N VAL A 297 -11.34 89.42 -8.78
CA VAL A 297 -10.13 89.14 -8.05
C VAL A 297 -10.48 88.98 -6.54
N GLY A 298 -10.07 87.87 -5.94
CA GLY A 298 -10.30 87.56 -4.51
C GLY A 298 -11.70 86.93 -4.16
N GLN A 299 -12.58 86.78 -5.20
CA GLN A 299 -13.88 86.12 -5.00
C GLN A 299 -13.80 84.63 -5.29
N SER A 300 -14.68 83.84 -4.66
CA SER A 300 -14.81 82.41 -4.83
C SER A 300 -15.69 82.11 -6.05
N TYR A 301 -15.38 81.02 -6.73
CA TYR A 301 -16.20 80.38 -7.78
C TYR A 301 -16.36 78.91 -7.56
N VAL A 302 -17.36 78.32 -8.16
CA VAL A 302 -17.65 76.85 -8.09
C VAL A 302 -17.32 76.26 -9.46
N ILE A 303 -16.55 75.13 -9.44
CA ILE A 303 -16.34 74.30 -10.63
C ILE A 303 -17.20 73.07 -10.42
N THR A 304 -18.05 72.74 -11.37
CA THR A 304 -18.82 71.48 -11.38
C THR A 304 -18.38 70.68 -12.59
N VAL A 305 -18.04 69.40 -12.38
CA VAL A 305 -17.68 68.45 -13.45
C VAL A 305 -18.70 67.31 -13.41
N ASP A 306 -19.35 67.08 -14.54
CA ASP A 306 -20.23 65.93 -14.76
C ASP A 306 -19.47 64.81 -15.48
N VAL A 307 -19.45 63.60 -14.88
CA VAL A 307 -18.72 62.46 -15.37
C VAL A 307 -19.62 61.26 -15.44
N SER A 308 -19.34 60.35 -16.39
CA SER A 308 -19.93 59.00 -16.50
C SER A 308 -18.82 58.01 -16.75
N ASP A 309 -19.09 56.77 -16.26
CA ASP A 309 -18.22 55.62 -16.41
C ASP A 309 -19.06 54.39 -16.77
#